data_0c11e55cb204e4c0464c63955e7354fe
#
_entry.id   0c11e55cb204e4c0464c63955e7354fe
#
_cell.length_a   1.000
_cell.length_b   1.000
_cell.length_c   1.000
_cell.angle_alpha   90.00
_cell.angle_beta   90.00
_cell.angle_gamma   90.00
#
_symmetry.space_group_name_H-M   'P 1'
#
loop_
_entity.id
_entity.type
_entity.pdbx_description
1 polymer ?
#
loop_
_entity_poly.entity_id
_entity_poly.type
_entity_poly.pdbx_seq_one_letter_code
_entity_poly.pdbx_strand_id
1 'polypeptide(L)'
;EARLSCAPSAGPLPGLLMPVYVLFPDVVVFMDLNLQKCICLTEPSVVQCLRMEFSRQYLEAPVIFSLASDAHSFEQAMAFGNQLLDNETEACYMRAQPPVSKFIDMEMIGRYAPQALAALETMPGLADYMQAWLTAPYEFYFSEDGLMDFVRTGRIVDVDASLTGPLPPEARRELLLRMRTACENNTAVLRIVGAEAFPLDPHITVSAFRGRSVVFCTLSDDPQEGFCREYTLQDAMLANRLADYMSNLKDSSLVCTQRYTLEYIDFCLRLL
;
A
#
# COMPACT_ATOMS: atom_id res chain seq x y z
N GLU A 1 6.42 -16.41 -7.85
CA GLU A 1 6.69 -15.99 -6.47
C GLU A 1 8.11 -15.46 -6.38
N ALA A 2 8.28 -14.15 -6.23
CA ALA A 2 9.58 -13.57 -5.97
C ALA A 2 9.65 -13.29 -4.44
N ARG A 3 10.50 -14.04 -3.73
CA ARG A 3 10.81 -13.76 -2.33
C ARG A 3 12.18 -13.11 -2.25
N LEU A 4 12.26 -11.89 -1.76
CA LEU A 4 13.51 -11.27 -1.36
C LEU A 4 13.66 -11.48 0.15
N SER A 5 14.69 -12.21 0.56
CA SER A 5 14.99 -12.41 1.96
C SER A 5 16.35 -11.74 2.26
N CYS A 6 16.36 -10.79 3.20
CA CYS A 6 17.61 -10.32 3.79
C CYS A 6 17.77 -11.01 5.14
N ALA A 7 18.65 -11.98 5.21
CA ALA A 7 19.05 -12.52 6.51
C ALA A 7 19.71 -11.38 7.32
N PRO A 8 19.33 -11.18 8.60
CA PRO A 8 20.18 -10.40 9.49
C PRO A 8 21.54 -11.08 9.46
N SER A 9 22.58 -10.33 9.16
CA SER A 9 23.92 -10.85 8.95
C SER A 9 24.33 -11.80 10.09
N ALA A 10 24.21 -13.10 9.85
CA ALA A 10 25.26 -13.97 10.35
C ALA A 10 26.52 -13.33 9.78
N GLY A 11 27.37 -12.76 10.63
CA GLY A 11 28.42 -11.83 10.28
C GLY A 11 29.13 -12.16 8.97
N PRO A 12 29.78 -11.19 8.34
CA PRO A 12 30.35 -11.37 7.00
C PRO A 12 31.13 -12.67 6.98
N LEU A 13 30.91 -13.48 5.97
CA LEU A 13 31.76 -14.66 5.76
C LEU A 13 33.19 -14.18 5.94
N PRO A 14 33.96 -14.72 6.94
CA PRO A 14 35.24 -14.16 7.28
C PRO A 14 36.11 -14.16 6.04
N GLY A 15 36.51 -13.01 5.53
CA GLY A 15 37.39 -12.83 4.41
C GLY A 15 36.78 -12.41 3.08
N LEU A 16 35.45 -12.24 2.97
CA LEU A 16 34.85 -11.70 1.75
C LEU A 16 34.76 -10.16 1.83
N LEU A 17 35.56 -9.51 0.97
CA LEU A 17 35.54 -8.06 0.74
C LEU A 17 34.26 -7.56 0.03
N MET A 18 33.36 -8.48 -0.38
CA MET A 18 32.16 -8.19 -1.14
C MET A 18 30.94 -8.79 -0.45
N PRO A 19 30.21 -7.99 0.35
CA PRO A 19 29.13 -8.47 1.20
C PRO A 19 27.81 -8.71 0.47
N VAL A 20 27.69 -8.28 -0.79
CA VAL A 20 26.49 -8.45 -1.61
C VAL A 20 26.76 -9.46 -2.70
N TYR A 21 25.86 -10.42 -2.89
CA TYR A 21 25.94 -11.32 -4.02
C TYR A 21 24.57 -11.61 -4.62
N VAL A 22 24.57 -11.89 -5.93
CA VAL A 22 23.39 -12.32 -6.68
C VAL A 22 23.66 -13.69 -7.27
N LEU A 23 22.73 -14.60 -7.05
CA LEU A 23 22.77 -15.98 -7.54
C LEU A 23 21.93 -16.12 -8.80
N PHE A 24 22.58 -16.49 -9.91
CA PHE A 24 21.91 -16.94 -11.12
C PHE A 24 22.06 -18.47 -11.26
N PRO A 25 21.39 -19.12 -12.22
CA PRO A 25 21.50 -20.57 -12.42
C PRO A 25 22.94 -21.07 -12.52
N ASP A 26 23.81 -20.36 -13.24
CA ASP A 26 25.15 -20.82 -13.58
C ASP A 26 26.28 -19.84 -13.19
N VAL A 27 25.95 -18.77 -12.47
CA VAL A 27 26.91 -17.76 -12.05
C VAL A 27 26.52 -17.12 -10.72
N VAL A 28 27.52 -16.79 -9.92
CA VAL A 28 27.38 -15.93 -8.75
C VAL A 28 28.11 -14.63 -9.00
N VAL A 29 27.44 -13.53 -8.82
CA VAL A 29 28.02 -12.20 -8.93
C VAL A 29 28.16 -11.61 -7.53
N PHE A 30 29.38 -11.42 -7.07
CA PHE A 30 29.68 -10.69 -5.83
C PHE A 30 29.90 -9.22 -6.16
N MET A 31 29.41 -8.34 -5.30
CA MET A 31 29.47 -6.89 -5.48
C MET A 31 29.95 -6.21 -4.21
N ASP A 32 30.66 -5.10 -4.36
CA ASP A 32 30.95 -4.21 -3.26
C ASP A 32 29.69 -3.43 -2.83
N LEU A 33 29.71 -2.80 -1.65
CA LEU A 33 28.57 -2.05 -1.11
C LEU A 33 28.13 -0.88 -1.99
N ASN A 34 29.01 -0.38 -2.84
CA ASN A 34 28.71 0.74 -3.74
C ASN A 34 28.25 0.27 -5.12
N LEU A 35 28.20 -1.05 -5.35
CA LEU A 35 27.85 -1.68 -6.63
C LEU A 35 28.77 -1.26 -7.80
N GLN A 36 30.01 -0.83 -7.49
CA GLN A 36 30.96 -0.34 -8.49
C GLN A 36 31.93 -1.43 -8.98
N LYS A 37 32.12 -2.46 -8.17
CA LYS A 37 33.01 -3.59 -8.49
C LYS A 37 32.24 -4.88 -8.34
N CYS A 38 32.44 -5.80 -9.27
CA CYS A 38 31.90 -7.15 -9.19
C CYS A 38 32.92 -8.20 -9.54
N ILE A 39 32.70 -9.38 -8.97
CA ILE A 39 33.45 -10.63 -9.33
C ILE A 39 32.38 -11.64 -9.72
N CYS A 40 32.55 -12.24 -10.91
CA CYS A 40 31.68 -13.31 -11.39
C CYS A 40 32.37 -14.64 -11.20
N LEU A 41 31.73 -15.60 -10.55
CA LEU A 41 32.17 -16.99 -10.40
C LEU A 41 31.24 -17.90 -11.18
N THR A 42 31.80 -18.70 -12.06
CA THR A 42 31.09 -19.65 -12.93
C THR A 42 31.46 -21.11 -12.67
N GLU A 43 32.35 -21.37 -11.70
CA GLU A 43 32.72 -22.73 -11.33
C GLU A 43 31.48 -23.47 -10.75
N PRO A 44 31.02 -24.57 -11.41
CA PRO A 44 29.77 -25.22 -11.05
C PRO A 44 29.70 -25.69 -9.58
N SER A 45 30.80 -26.21 -9.05
CA SER A 45 30.89 -26.68 -7.67
C SER A 45 30.71 -25.54 -6.66
N VAL A 46 31.30 -24.38 -6.96
CA VAL A 46 31.19 -23.18 -6.13
C VAL A 46 29.78 -22.59 -6.20
N VAL A 47 29.21 -22.47 -7.41
CA VAL A 47 27.85 -22.01 -7.63
C VAL A 47 26.83 -22.88 -6.88
N GLN A 48 27.00 -24.22 -6.99
CA GLN A 48 26.14 -25.18 -6.30
C GLN A 48 26.24 -25.08 -4.77
N CYS A 49 27.47 -24.98 -4.25
CA CYS A 49 27.70 -24.81 -2.81
C CYS A 49 27.04 -23.54 -2.28
N LEU A 50 27.23 -22.42 -2.95
CA LEU A 50 26.62 -21.13 -2.56
C LEU A 50 25.08 -21.16 -2.70
N ARG A 51 24.55 -21.89 -3.69
CA ARG A 51 23.10 -22.08 -3.84
C ARG A 51 22.51 -22.88 -2.68
N MET A 52 23.16 -23.94 -2.27
CA MET A 52 22.73 -24.74 -1.13
C MET A 52 22.74 -23.90 0.17
N GLU A 53 23.81 -23.15 0.41
CA GLU A 53 23.92 -22.28 1.57
C GLU A 53 22.89 -21.15 1.54
N PHE A 54 22.69 -20.50 0.40
CA PHE A 54 21.63 -19.50 0.20
C PHE A 54 20.25 -20.11 0.48
N SER A 55 19.96 -21.30 -0.07
CA SER A 55 18.66 -21.95 0.15
C SER A 55 18.43 -22.26 1.62
N ARG A 56 19.45 -22.70 2.35
CA ARG A 56 19.38 -22.94 3.78
C ARG A 56 19.08 -21.64 4.54
N GLN A 57 19.84 -20.58 4.28
CA GLN A 57 19.65 -19.27 4.91
C GLN A 57 18.30 -18.65 4.54
N TYR A 58 17.87 -18.84 3.29
CA TYR A 58 16.58 -18.35 2.81
C TYR A 58 15.39 -19.00 3.52
N LEU A 59 15.47 -20.30 3.82
CA LEU A 59 14.41 -21.00 4.56
C LEU A 59 14.33 -20.58 6.04
N GLU A 60 15.47 -20.17 6.61
CA GLU A 60 15.59 -19.71 7.99
C GLU A 60 15.33 -18.20 8.14
N ALA A 61 15.41 -17.46 7.05
CA ALA A 61 15.26 -16.01 7.08
C ALA A 61 13.78 -15.57 7.14
N PRO A 62 13.45 -14.50 7.88
CA PRO A 62 12.12 -13.95 7.85
C PRO A 62 11.79 -13.43 6.44
N VAL A 63 10.55 -13.61 6.03
CA VAL A 63 10.06 -13.00 4.79
C VAL A 63 9.95 -11.50 5.01
N ILE A 64 10.76 -10.72 4.29
CA ILE A 64 10.72 -9.25 4.36
C ILE A 64 10.00 -8.62 3.17
N PHE A 65 9.75 -9.39 2.11
CA PHE A 65 9.07 -8.92 0.92
C PHE A 65 8.11 -9.99 0.39
N SER A 66 6.88 -9.61 0.12
CA SER A 66 5.88 -10.45 -0.53
C SER A 66 5.21 -9.72 -1.69
N LEU A 67 4.75 -10.48 -2.67
CA LEU A 67 3.98 -9.99 -3.81
C LEU A 67 2.67 -10.78 -3.89
N ALA A 68 1.54 -10.09 -3.86
CA ALA A 68 0.24 -10.64 -4.15
C ALA A 68 -0.19 -10.18 -5.55
N SER A 69 -0.50 -11.14 -6.43
CA SER A 69 -0.87 -10.86 -7.83
C SER A 69 -2.02 -11.73 -8.38
N ASP A 70 -2.59 -12.58 -7.54
CA ASP A 70 -3.70 -13.47 -7.88
C ASP A 70 -4.67 -13.63 -6.70
N ALA A 71 -5.83 -14.25 -6.92
CA ALA A 71 -6.88 -14.37 -5.91
C ALA A 71 -6.42 -15.08 -4.62
N HIS A 72 -5.58 -16.12 -4.71
CA HIS A 72 -5.05 -16.82 -3.54
C HIS A 72 -4.05 -15.95 -2.78
N SER A 73 -3.18 -15.25 -3.49
CA SER A 73 -2.27 -14.27 -2.92
C SER A 73 -3.03 -13.11 -2.27
N PHE A 74 -4.19 -12.73 -2.84
CA PHE A 74 -5.05 -11.69 -2.27
C PHE A 74 -5.69 -12.13 -0.93
N GLU A 75 -6.16 -13.38 -0.81
CA GLU A 75 -6.62 -13.91 0.47
C GLU A 75 -5.51 -13.88 1.54
N GLN A 76 -4.28 -14.23 1.18
CA GLN A 76 -3.13 -14.12 2.07
C GLN A 76 -2.81 -12.67 2.43
N ALA A 77 -2.89 -11.74 1.45
CA ALA A 77 -2.70 -10.32 1.68
C ALA A 77 -3.77 -9.73 2.59
N MET A 78 -5.05 -10.14 2.45
CA MET A 78 -6.12 -9.75 3.39
C MET A 78 -5.88 -10.27 4.80
N ALA A 79 -5.48 -11.53 4.94
CA ALA A 79 -5.16 -12.11 6.25
C ALA A 79 -3.98 -11.37 6.92
N PHE A 80 -2.98 -10.98 6.14
CA PHE A 80 -1.88 -10.15 6.59
C PHE A 80 -2.33 -8.72 6.89
N GLY A 81 -3.15 -8.12 6.03
CA GLY A 81 -3.74 -6.80 6.22
C GLY A 81 -4.54 -6.71 7.52
N ASN A 82 -5.30 -7.74 7.88
CA ASN A 82 -6.01 -7.82 9.17
C ASN A 82 -5.04 -7.76 10.37
N GLN A 83 -3.86 -8.35 10.25
CA GLN A 83 -2.83 -8.25 11.29
C GLN A 83 -2.19 -6.85 11.36
N LEU A 84 -2.17 -6.11 10.24
CA LEU A 84 -1.63 -4.75 10.18
C LEU A 84 -2.62 -3.70 10.69
N LEU A 85 -3.92 -3.94 10.51
CA LEU A 85 -4.99 -2.98 10.79
C LEU A 85 -5.60 -3.14 12.20
N ASP A 86 -4.81 -3.52 13.19
CA ASP A 86 -5.30 -3.47 14.57
C ASP A 86 -5.53 -2.01 15.03
N ASN A 87 -6.38 -1.85 16.05
CA ASN A 87 -6.80 -0.54 16.56
C ASN A 87 -5.66 0.32 17.16
N GLU A 88 -4.46 -0.25 17.32
CA GLU A 88 -3.31 0.41 17.91
C GLU A 88 -2.27 0.84 16.87
N THR A 89 -2.38 0.30 15.65
CA THR A 89 -1.40 0.58 14.60
C THR A 89 -1.73 1.89 13.88
N GLU A 90 -0.85 2.88 14.05
CA GLU A 90 -0.91 4.11 13.26
C GLU A 90 -0.54 3.81 11.81
N ALA A 91 -1.43 4.15 10.89
CA ALA A 91 -1.23 3.98 9.46
C ALA A 91 -1.20 5.33 8.74
N CYS A 92 -0.20 5.50 7.88
CA CYS A 92 -0.10 6.65 6.98
C CYS A 92 -0.25 6.18 5.54
N TYR A 93 -1.12 6.83 4.78
CA TYR A 93 -1.40 6.50 3.39
C TYR A 93 -1.12 7.68 2.47
N MET A 94 -0.55 7.38 1.30
CA MET A 94 -0.32 8.35 0.24
C MET A 94 -0.74 7.75 -1.10
N ARG A 95 -1.72 8.36 -1.76
CA ARG A 95 -2.19 8.00 -3.10
C ARG A 95 -2.96 9.15 -3.74
N ALA A 96 -3.16 9.10 -5.07
CA ALA A 96 -3.86 10.18 -5.77
C ALA A 96 -5.32 10.32 -5.31
N GLN A 97 -6.11 9.25 -5.29
CA GLN A 97 -7.51 9.31 -4.86
C GLN A 97 -7.65 9.36 -3.33
N PRO A 98 -8.57 10.17 -2.75
CA PRO A 98 -8.84 10.17 -1.31
C PRO A 98 -9.43 8.83 -0.83
N PRO A 99 -9.43 8.57 0.50
CA PRO A 99 -9.88 7.29 1.08
C PRO A 99 -11.41 7.20 1.15
N VAL A 100 -12.10 7.36 0.03
CA VAL A 100 -13.57 7.37 0.01
C VAL A 100 -14.18 6.06 0.50
N SER A 101 -13.50 4.94 0.30
CA SER A 101 -13.90 3.62 0.81
C SER A 101 -14.02 3.56 2.32
N LYS A 102 -13.22 4.35 3.06
CA LYS A 102 -13.30 4.43 4.54
C LYS A 102 -14.58 5.08 5.07
N PHE A 103 -15.37 5.69 4.21
CA PHE A 103 -16.63 6.37 4.57
C PHE A 103 -17.86 5.59 4.11
N ILE A 104 -17.67 4.43 3.50
CA ILE A 104 -18.75 3.53 3.07
C ILE A 104 -19.21 2.72 4.28
N ASP A 105 -20.52 2.68 4.54
CA ASP A 105 -21.12 1.78 5.52
C ASP A 105 -21.90 0.65 4.85
N MET A 106 -22.38 -0.30 5.65
CA MET A 106 -23.12 -1.47 5.14
C MET A 106 -24.39 -1.09 4.41
N GLU A 107 -25.04 0.03 4.79
CA GLU A 107 -26.25 0.53 4.11
C GLU A 107 -25.91 1.01 2.70
N MET A 108 -24.80 1.76 2.54
CA MET A 108 -24.33 2.20 1.24
C MET A 108 -23.86 1.02 0.37
N ILE A 109 -23.18 0.04 0.96
CA ILE A 109 -22.78 -1.19 0.25
C ILE A 109 -24.03 -1.89 -0.30
N GLY A 110 -25.03 -2.12 0.52
CA GLY A 110 -26.29 -2.77 0.10
C GLY A 110 -27.02 -1.99 -1.01
N ARG A 111 -26.95 -0.65 -0.96
CA ARG A 111 -27.64 0.23 -1.91
C ARG A 111 -26.91 0.38 -3.25
N TYR A 112 -25.57 0.49 -3.24
CA TYR A 112 -24.79 0.91 -4.39
C TYR A 112 -23.78 -0.15 -4.89
N ALA A 113 -23.49 -1.17 -4.10
CA ALA A 113 -22.51 -2.21 -4.40
C ALA A 113 -22.98 -3.61 -3.97
N PRO A 114 -24.13 -4.10 -4.51
CA PRO A 114 -24.69 -5.40 -4.09
C PRO A 114 -23.74 -6.58 -4.36
N GLN A 115 -22.84 -6.47 -5.34
CA GLN A 115 -21.81 -7.49 -5.60
C GLN A 115 -20.77 -7.53 -4.44
N ALA A 116 -20.40 -6.37 -3.89
CA ALA A 116 -19.54 -6.30 -2.72
C ALA A 116 -20.23 -6.91 -1.48
N LEU A 117 -21.53 -6.68 -1.31
CA LEU A 117 -22.30 -7.30 -0.23
C LEU A 117 -22.27 -8.83 -0.33
N ALA A 118 -22.51 -9.38 -1.53
CA ALA A 118 -22.45 -10.82 -1.79
C ALA A 118 -21.03 -11.39 -1.51
N ALA A 119 -19.97 -10.65 -1.88
CA ALA A 119 -18.59 -11.04 -1.57
C ALA A 119 -18.32 -11.05 -0.06
N LEU A 120 -18.81 -10.07 0.70
CA LEU A 120 -18.69 -10.03 2.17
C LEU A 120 -19.33 -11.25 2.84
N GLU A 121 -20.45 -11.75 2.28
CA GLU A 121 -21.14 -12.94 2.79
C GLU A 121 -20.41 -14.25 2.45
N THR A 122 -19.66 -14.29 1.37
CA THR A 122 -19.08 -15.52 0.82
C THR A 122 -17.58 -15.66 0.98
N MET A 123 -16.84 -14.55 1.15
CA MET A 123 -15.37 -14.56 1.32
C MET A 123 -14.98 -14.53 2.80
N PRO A 124 -14.38 -15.61 3.34
CA PRO A 124 -13.91 -15.62 4.71
C PRO A 124 -12.91 -14.50 5.00
N GLY A 125 -13.10 -13.79 6.09
CA GLY A 125 -12.18 -12.73 6.54
C GLY A 125 -12.35 -11.36 5.86
N LEU A 126 -13.12 -11.25 4.76
CA LEU A 126 -13.33 -9.98 4.09
C LEU A 126 -14.11 -8.99 4.98
N ALA A 127 -15.11 -9.48 5.72
CA ALA A 127 -15.88 -8.65 6.64
C ALA A 127 -15.00 -8.12 7.80
N ASP A 128 -14.13 -8.98 8.35
CA ASP A 128 -13.19 -8.59 9.42
C ASP A 128 -12.16 -7.57 8.88
N TYR A 129 -11.65 -7.80 7.68
CA TYR A 129 -10.75 -6.85 7.01
C TYR A 129 -11.43 -5.49 6.79
N MET A 130 -12.64 -5.47 6.28
CA MET A 130 -13.40 -4.23 6.09
C MET A 130 -13.66 -3.53 7.41
N GLN A 131 -14.02 -4.24 8.46
CA GLN A 131 -14.22 -3.67 9.78
C GLN A 131 -12.93 -3.06 10.34
N ALA A 132 -11.81 -3.77 10.26
CA ALA A 132 -10.50 -3.29 10.67
C ALA A 132 -10.08 -2.06 9.84
N TRP A 133 -10.28 -2.11 8.52
CA TRP A 133 -10.03 -0.97 7.62
C TRP A 133 -10.82 0.27 8.02
N LEU A 134 -12.11 0.14 8.31
CA LEU A 134 -12.99 1.27 8.65
C LEU A 134 -12.63 1.90 10.00
N THR A 135 -12.16 1.12 10.97
CA THR A 135 -11.94 1.56 12.36
C THR A 135 -10.51 1.95 12.68
N ALA A 136 -9.51 1.47 11.94
CA ALA A 136 -8.10 1.77 12.19
C ALA A 136 -7.81 3.27 12.10
N PRO A 137 -7.01 3.85 13.03
CA PRO A 137 -6.58 5.24 12.95
C PRO A 137 -5.66 5.45 11.75
N TYR A 138 -5.78 6.59 11.08
CA TYR A 138 -4.99 6.86 9.87
C TYR A 138 -4.76 8.34 9.61
N GLU A 139 -3.63 8.62 8.91
CA GLU A 139 -3.38 9.86 8.21
C GLU A 139 -3.39 9.60 6.70
N PHE A 140 -3.99 10.48 5.91
CA PHE A 140 -4.17 10.26 4.49
C PHE A 140 -3.81 11.50 3.67
N TYR A 141 -2.93 11.29 2.69
CA TYR A 141 -2.43 12.30 1.77
C TYR A 141 -2.86 11.96 0.35
N PHE A 142 -3.53 12.90 -0.35
CA PHE A 142 -4.11 12.68 -1.67
C PHE A 142 -3.99 13.93 -2.55
N SER A 143 -4.29 13.81 -3.84
CA SER A 143 -4.20 14.92 -4.79
C SER A 143 -5.57 15.53 -5.12
N GLU A 144 -5.55 16.79 -5.58
CA GLU A 144 -6.74 17.44 -6.14
C GLU A 144 -7.29 16.66 -7.34
N ASP A 145 -6.39 16.24 -8.25
CA ASP A 145 -6.76 15.49 -9.46
C ASP A 145 -7.44 14.17 -9.12
N GLY A 146 -6.93 13.44 -8.12
CA GLY A 146 -7.53 12.19 -7.67
C GLY A 146 -8.91 12.37 -7.03
N LEU A 147 -9.10 13.46 -6.27
CA LEU A 147 -10.43 13.81 -5.74
C LEU A 147 -11.37 14.23 -6.87
N MET A 148 -10.91 15.04 -7.81
CA MET A 148 -11.70 15.45 -8.97
C MET A 148 -12.06 14.28 -9.88
N ASP A 149 -11.15 13.31 -10.07
CA ASP A 149 -11.43 12.10 -10.82
C ASP A 149 -12.55 11.29 -10.16
N PHE A 150 -12.52 11.09 -8.84
CA PHE A 150 -13.61 10.47 -8.11
C PHE A 150 -14.95 11.24 -8.30
N VAL A 151 -14.91 12.58 -8.22
CA VAL A 151 -16.11 13.42 -8.43
C VAL A 151 -16.69 13.22 -9.82
N ARG A 152 -15.84 13.12 -10.85
CA ARG A 152 -16.30 12.95 -12.25
C ARG A 152 -16.76 11.54 -12.55
N THR A 153 -16.02 10.54 -12.11
CA THR A 153 -16.21 9.17 -12.53
C THR A 153 -17.04 8.33 -11.56
N GLY A 154 -16.96 8.62 -10.26
CA GLY A 154 -17.55 7.80 -9.20
C GLY A 154 -16.81 6.47 -8.97
N ARG A 155 -15.68 6.23 -9.64
CA ARG A 155 -14.87 5.01 -9.44
C ARG A 155 -14.12 5.09 -8.11
N ILE A 156 -14.10 3.98 -7.38
CA ILE A 156 -13.33 3.81 -6.15
C ILE A 156 -12.12 2.94 -6.49
N VAL A 157 -10.91 3.51 -6.43
CA VAL A 157 -9.70 2.84 -6.92
C VAL A 157 -9.17 1.75 -5.99
N ASP A 158 -9.54 1.76 -4.72
CA ASP A 158 -9.12 0.77 -3.72
C ASP A 158 -10.16 -0.35 -3.51
N VAL A 159 -11.16 -0.41 -4.36
CA VAL A 159 -12.13 -1.51 -4.39
C VAL A 159 -12.14 -2.10 -5.80
N ASP A 160 -12.09 -3.42 -5.88
CA ASP A 160 -12.13 -4.12 -7.16
C ASP A 160 -13.34 -3.69 -7.99
N ALA A 161 -13.11 -3.35 -9.25
CA ALA A 161 -14.15 -2.86 -10.16
C ALA A 161 -15.27 -3.89 -10.41
N SER A 162 -15.02 -5.20 -10.19
CA SER A 162 -16.04 -6.23 -10.24
C SER A 162 -17.01 -6.21 -9.06
N LEU A 163 -16.57 -5.61 -7.94
CA LEU A 163 -17.37 -5.50 -6.71
C LEU A 163 -18.19 -4.22 -6.68
N THR A 164 -17.66 -3.12 -7.24
CA THR A 164 -18.34 -1.83 -7.27
C THR A 164 -18.25 -1.18 -8.64
N GLY A 165 -19.39 -0.92 -9.25
CA GLY A 165 -19.44 -0.01 -10.40
C GLY A 165 -19.21 1.44 -10.00
N PRO A 166 -19.17 2.37 -10.99
CA PRO A 166 -19.13 3.80 -10.70
C PRO A 166 -20.31 4.25 -9.84
N LEU A 167 -20.04 4.92 -8.74
CA LEU A 167 -21.07 5.41 -7.83
C LEU A 167 -21.88 6.54 -8.48
N PRO A 168 -23.21 6.61 -8.27
CA PRO A 168 -24.04 7.71 -8.74
C PRO A 168 -23.73 9.02 -7.97
N PRO A 169 -24.11 10.20 -8.52
CA PRO A 169 -23.79 11.50 -7.92
C PRO A 169 -24.20 11.64 -6.46
N GLU A 170 -25.38 11.13 -6.08
CA GLU A 170 -25.90 11.19 -4.72
C GLU A 170 -25.02 10.39 -3.74
N ALA A 171 -24.50 9.23 -4.12
CA ALA A 171 -23.60 8.44 -3.29
C ALA A 171 -22.23 9.13 -3.17
N ARG A 172 -21.69 9.70 -4.26
CA ARG A 172 -20.45 10.49 -4.22
C ARG A 172 -20.59 11.67 -3.28
N ARG A 173 -21.71 12.39 -3.37
CA ARG A 173 -22.00 13.52 -2.48
C ARG A 173 -22.05 13.10 -1.01
N GLU A 174 -22.71 11.98 -0.71
CA GLU A 174 -22.80 11.46 0.66
C GLU A 174 -21.40 11.12 1.21
N LEU A 175 -20.57 10.43 0.44
CA LEU A 175 -19.19 10.09 0.84
C LEU A 175 -18.33 11.33 1.07
N LEU A 176 -18.43 12.34 0.20
CA LEU A 176 -17.68 13.59 0.38
C LEU A 176 -18.14 14.38 1.61
N LEU A 177 -19.44 14.36 1.94
CA LEU A 177 -19.95 14.99 3.17
C LEU A 177 -19.40 14.28 4.43
N ARG A 178 -19.37 12.95 4.43
CA ARG A 178 -18.80 12.17 5.54
C ARG A 178 -17.28 12.44 5.68
N MET A 179 -16.55 12.45 4.56
CA MET A 179 -15.12 12.77 4.53
C MET A 179 -14.86 14.20 5.04
N ARG A 180 -15.65 15.17 4.59
CA ARG A 180 -15.60 16.56 5.07
C ARG A 180 -15.79 16.65 6.58
N THR A 181 -16.82 15.99 7.09
CA THR A 181 -17.14 15.97 8.52
C THR A 181 -16.00 15.36 9.35
N ALA A 182 -15.42 14.25 8.88
CA ALA A 182 -14.28 13.62 9.54
C ALA A 182 -13.05 14.54 9.57
N CYS A 183 -12.77 15.24 8.48
CA CYS A 183 -11.69 16.21 8.39
C CYS A 183 -11.92 17.41 9.33
N GLU A 184 -13.14 17.96 9.36
CA GLU A 184 -13.50 19.12 10.18
C GLU A 184 -13.42 18.79 11.68
N ASN A 185 -13.89 17.61 12.08
CA ASN A 185 -13.89 17.15 13.46
C ASN A 185 -12.55 16.55 13.91
N ASN A 186 -11.53 16.55 13.04
CA ASN A 186 -10.22 15.92 13.30
C ASN A 186 -10.31 14.43 13.70
N THR A 187 -11.35 13.72 13.28
CA THR A 187 -11.43 12.25 13.43
C THR A 187 -10.59 11.51 12.39
N ALA A 188 -10.16 12.23 11.34
CA ALA A 188 -9.22 11.76 10.34
C ALA A 188 -8.28 12.90 9.93
N VAL A 189 -7.00 12.59 9.76
CA VAL A 189 -6.03 13.53 9.15
C VAL A 189 -6.09 13.34 7.64
N LEU A 190 -6.75 14.28 6.95
CA LEU A 190 -6.91 14.31 5.50
C LEU A 190 -6.23 15.56 4.95
N ARG A 191 -5.30 15.40 4.00
CA ARG A 191 -4.53 16.51 3.43
C ARG A 191 -4.36 16.35 1.92
N ILE A 192 -4.52 17.44 1.20
CA ILE A 192 -4.18 17.52 -0.22
C ILE A 192 -2.68 17.80 -0.35
N VAL A 193 -2.00 17.02 -1.17
CA VAL A 193 -0.60 17.22 -1.53
C VAL A 193 -0.53 18.20 -2.70
N GLY A 194 0.35 19.19 -2.62
CA GLY A 194 0.56 20.15 -3.71
C GLY A 194 1.15 19.47 -4.96
N ALA A 195 0.47 19.56 -6.07
CA ALA A 195 0.85 18.87 -7.32
C ALA A 195 2.26 19.23 -7.82
N GLU A 196 2.68 20.49 -7.64
CA GLU A 196 4.03 20.94 -8.04
C GLU A 196 5.14 20.41 -7.11
N ALA A 197 4.79 20.16 -5.86
CA ALA A 197 5.75 19.78 -4.83
C ALA A 197 5.98 18.27 -4.77
N PHE A 198 4.93 17.50 -4.99
CA PHE A 198 4.96 16.04 -4.94
C PHE A 198 3.86 15.43 -5.81
N PRO A 199 4.12 15.18 -7.10
CA PRO A 199 3.14 14.58 -7.98
C PRO A 199 2.85 13.14 -7.53
N LEU A 200 1.59 12.86 -7.18
CA LEU A 200 1.14 11.51 -6.86
C LEU A 200 0.75 10.78 -8.14
N ASP A 201 1.38 9.64 -8.38
CA ASP A 201 0.99 8.75 -9.47
C ASP A 201 -0.39 8.15 -9.17
N PRO A 202 -1.38 8.25 -10.08
CA PRO A 202 -2.72 7.72 -9.88
C PRO A 202 -2.73 6.20 -9.73
N HIS A 203 -1.69 5.50 -10.21
CA HIS A 203 -1.60 4.04 -10.21
C HIS A 203 -0.78 3.49 -9.03
N ILE A 204 -0.24 4.35 -8.17
CA ILE A 204 0.59 3.91 -7.04
C ILE A 204 -0.01 4.36 -5.72
N THR A 205 -0.16 3.42 -4.81
CA THR A 205 -0.47 3.69 -3.40
C THR A 205 0.70 3.29 -2.53
N VAL A 206 1.03 4.12 -1.56
CA VAL A 206 2.03 3.82 -0.53
C VAL A 206 1.35 3.86 0.82
N SER A 207 1.52 2.81 1.60
CA SER A 207 0.99 2.70 2.95
C SER A 207 2.11 2.34 3.92
N ALA A 208 2.26 3.09 5.00
CA ALA A 208 3.22 2.81 6.06
C ALA A 208 2.46 2.46 7.34
N PHE A 209 2.68 1.25 7.85
CA PHE A 209 2.13 0.75 9.10
C PHE A 209 3.23 0.79 10.16
N ARG A 210 3.13 1.74 11.08
CA ARG A 210 4.18 2.04 12.08
C ARG A 210 4.56 0.78 12.87
N GLY A 211 5.87 0.52 12.93
CA GLY A 211 6.43 -0.63 13.64
C GLY A 211 6.29 -1.97 12.93
N ARG A 212 5.72 -2.02 11.71
CA ARG A 212 5.38 -3.28 11.02
C ARG A 212 5.92 -3.36 9.60
N SER A 213 5.29 -2.66 8.65
CA SER A 213 5.58 -2.83 7.24
C SER A 213 5.29 -1.59 6.41
N VAL A 214 5.81 -1.59 5.18
CA VAL A 214 5.40 -0.69 4.10
C VAL A 214 4.74 -1.53 3.03
N VAL A 215 3.60 -1.04 2.53
CA VAL A 215 2.85 -1.67 1.45
C VAL A 215 2.78 -0.71 0.27
N PHE A 216 3.17 -1.20 -0.90
CA PHE A 216 3.01 -0.52 -2.17
C PHE A 216 1.97 -1.28 -2.99
N CYS A 217 0.92 -0.59 -3.45
CA CYS A 217 -0.04 -1.17 -4.37
C CYS A 217 0.06 -0.48 -5.72
N THR A 218 0.09 -1.27 -6.79
CA THR A 218 -0.11 -0.75 -8.14
C THR A 218 -1.56 -1.01 -8.55
N LEU A 219 -2.22 0.04 -9.02
CA LEU A 219 -3.61 -0.01 -9.47
C LEU A 219 -3.61 -0.23 -10.99
N SER A 220 -4.46 -1.12 -11.49
CA SER A 220 -4.64 -1.32 -12.93
C SER A 220 -5.83 -0.53 -13.43
N ASP A 221 -5.69 0.05 -14.64
CA ASP A 221 -6.82 0.61 -15.38
C ASP A 221 -7.64 -0.46 -16.11
N ASP A 222 -7.10 -1.66 -16.26
CA ASP A 222 -7.81 -2.74 -16.94
C ASP A 222 -8.80 -3.42 -15.98
N PRO A 223 -10.12 -3.33 -16.25
CA PRO A 223 -11.12 -4.02 -15.45
C PRO A 223 -10.96 -5.55 -15.44
N GLN A 224 -10.22 -6.11 -16.40
CA GLN A 224 -9.97 -7.56 -16.49
C GLN A 224 -8.77 -7.98 -15.61
N GLU A 225 -7.86 -7.07 -15.27
CA GLU A 225 -6.78 -7.35 -14.35
C GLU A 225 -7.21 -7.32 -12.87
N GLY A 226 -8.46 -7.01 -12.56
CA GLY A 226 -9.26 -7.10 -11.32
C GLY A 226 -8.57 -6.99 -9.95
N PHE A 227 -7.29 -7.25 -9.86
CA PHE A 227 -6.51 -7.23 -8.62
C PHE A 227 -5.33 -6.28 -8.76
N CYS A 228 -5.18 -5.37 -7.79
CA CYS A 228 -3.95 -4.62 -7.67
C CYS A 228 -2.80 -5.58 -7.29
N ARG A 229 -1.60 -5.29 -7.78
CA ARG A 229 -0.40 -5.95 -7.28
C ARG A 229 0.00 -5.29 -5.99
N GLU A 230 0.10 -6.08 -4.93
CA GLU A 230 0.53 -5.62 -3.63
C GLU A 230 1.95 -6.10 -3.36
N TYR A 231 2.81 -5.16 -3.01
CA TYR A 231 4.20 -5.40 -2.61
C TYR A 231 4.34 -5.03 -1.14
N THR A 232 4.51 -6.00 -0.28
CA THR A 232 4.67 -5.79 1.15
C THR A 232 6.11 -5.94 1.57
N LEU A 233 6.65 -4.93 2.24
CA LEU A 233 7.98 -4.90 2.82
C LEU A 233 7.88 -4.93 4.34
N GLN A 234 8.23 -6.06 4.95
CA GLN A 234 8.15 -6.28 6.39
C GLN A 234 9.43 -5.82 7.09
N ASP A 235 9.60 -4.50 7.20
CA ASP A 235 10.73 -3.86 7.88
C ASP A 235 10.21 -2.75 8.79
N ALA A 236 10.22 -3.00 10.10
CA ALA A 236 9.72 -2.07 11.10
C ALA A 236 10.49 -0.74 11.12
N MET A 237 11.79 -0.76 10.84
CA MET A 237 12.61 0.46 10.82
C MET A 237 12.25 1.33 9.61
N LEU A 238 12.13 0.73 8.42
CA LEU A 238 11.70 1.44 7.23
C LEU A 238 10.27 1.96 7.38
N ALA A 239 9.37 1.13 7.91
CA ALA A 239 7.99 1.52 8.16
C ALA A 239 7.88 2.72 9.10
N ASN A 240 8.65 2.74 10.20
CA ASN A 240 8.71 3.88 11.11
C ASN A 240 9.25 5.13 10.42
N ARG A 241 10.35 5.01 9.67
CA ARG A 241 10.94 6.16 8.95
C ARG A 241 9.99 6.75 7.92
N LEU A 242 9.29 5.91 7.18
CA LEU A 242 8.34 6.36 6.20
C LEU A 242 7.08 6.96 6.85
N ALA A 243 6.56 6.34 7.91
CA ALA A 243 5.45 6.88 8.67
C ALA A 243 5.81 8.24 9.29
N ASP A 244 7.01 8.39 9.89
CA ASP A 244 7.49 9.67 10.41
C ASP A 244 7.60 10.73 9.30
N TYR A 245 8.15 10.35 8.13
CA TYR A 245 8.22 11.25 6.99
C TYR A 245 6.83 11.72 6.55
N MET A 246 5.89 10.78 6.36
CA MET A 246 4.52 11.08 5.93
C MET A 246 3.79 11.93 6.98
N SER A 247 3.86 11.58 8.27
CA SER A 247 3.22 12.34 9.35
C SER A 247 3.77 13.77 9.48
N ASN A 248 5.05 13.98 9.17
CA ASN A 248 5.66 15.31 9.18
C ASN A 248 5.26 16.14 7.95
N LEU A 249 4.72 15.54 6.90
CA LEU A 249 4.27 16.28 5.71
C LEU A 249 3.18 17.30 6.05
N LYS A 250 2.29 17.01 7.00
CA LYS A 250 1.19 17.92 7.40
C LYS A 250 1.68 19.30 7.86
N ASP A 251 2.93 19.38 8.35
CA ASP A 251 3.54 20.61 8.83
C ASP A 251 4.50 21.23 7.80
N SER A 252 4.56 20.66 6.59
CA SER A 252 5.44 21.12 5.50
C SER A 252 4.69 21.97 4.48
N SER A 253 5.44 22.72 3.67
CA SER A 253 4.89 23.45 2.52
C SER A 253 4.48 22.57 1.34
N LEU A 254 4.79 21.27 1.39
CA LEU A 254 4.44 20.30 0.33
C LEU A 254 2.95 19.90 0.38
N VAL A 255 2.28 20.18 1.50
CA VAL A 255 0.92 19.76 1.78
C VAL A 255 0.05 20.97 2.09
N CYS A 256 -1.14 20.98 1.53
CA CYS A 256 -2.11 22.04 1.76
C CYS A 256 -2.65 22.01 3.20
N THR A 257 -3.05 23.16 3.71
CA THR A 257 -3.66 23.25 5.04
C THR A 257 -5.00 22.48 5.11
N GLN A 258 -5.41 22.10 6.32
CA GLN A 258 -6.74 21.49 6.53
C GLN A 258 -7.87 22.39 5.99
N ARG A 259 -7.76 23.70 6.20
CA ARG A 259 -8.72 24.66 5.68
C ARG A 259 -8.84 24.58 4.16
N TYR A 260 -7.73 24.55 3.45
CA TYR A 260 -7.72 24.41 1.98
C TYR A 260 -8.36 23.08 1.57
N THR A 261 -8.01 21.97 2.25
CA THR A 261 -8.61 20.66 1.98
C THR A 261 -10.13 20.69 2.11
N LEU A 262 -10.66 21.33 3.18
CA LEU A 262 -12.11 21.51 3.38
C LEU A 262 -12.74 22.36 2.28
N GLU A 263 -12.12 23.50 1.94
CA GLU A 263 -12.60 24.40 0.88
C GLU A 263 -12.65 23.70 -0.50
N TYR A 264 -11.68 22.82 -0.77
CA TYR A 264 -11.64 22.05 -2.00
C TYR A 264 -12.70 20.92 -2.03
N ILE A 265 -12.94 20.24 -0.90
CA ILE A 265 -14.06 19.29 -0.77
C ILE A 265 -15.40 20.03 -0.98
N ASP A 266 -15.58 21.22 -0.41
CA ASP A 266 -16.79 22.04 -0.59
C ASP A 266 -16.94 22.48 -2.06
N PHE A 267 -15.83 22.76 -2.77
CA PHE A 267 -15.87 23.00 -4.20
C PHE A 267 -16.36 21.76 -4.97
N CYS A 268 -15.83 20.58 -4.66
CA CYS A 268 -16.24 19.31 -5.27
C CYS A 268 -17.71 18.98 -5.02
N LEU A 269 -18.23 19.26 -3.80
CA LEU A 269 -19.63 19.08 -3.45
C LEU A 269 -20.59 19.97 -4.26
N ARG A 270 -20.13 21.13 -4.73
CA ARG A 270 -20.93 22.00 -5.62
C ARG A 270 -20.99 21.53 -7.06
N LEU A 271 -20.08 20.64 -7.47
CA LEU A 271 -20.07 20.06 -8.81
C LEU A 271 -20.98 18.82 -8.95
N LEU A 272 -21.37 18.21 -7.84
CA LEU A 272 -22.31 17.09 -7.74
C LEU A 272 -23.72 17.58 -7.45
#